data_ed1dbb9b6ea9edb2b9b33aea9746e301
#
_entry.id   ed1dbb9b6ea9edb2b9b33aea9746e301
#
_cell.length_a   1.000
_cell.length_b   1.000
_cell.length_c   1.000
_cell.angle_alpha   90.00
_cell.angle_beta   90.00
_cell.angle_gamma   90.00
#
_symmetry.space_group_name_H-M   'P 1'
#
loop_
_entity.id
_entity.type
_entity.pdbx_description
1 polymer ?
#
loop_
_entity_poly.entity_id
_entity_poly.type
_entity_poly.pdbx_seq_one_letter_code
_entity_poly.pdbx_strand_id
1 'polypeptide(L)'
;MDHQETQRSKHAYNSGMAAFFLSGICAISSGVIVSLLRDRYQFNFSLSGTLVSIASIGNMAALFLSGILPGRIGEKATTLMLTCGYFLGYLISALTGNPVFLGIAFLLTGLAKGCTANKCTILVGSNATDRPRAMNLMNAWYALGALLCPFLIATLQGIDGSLPMIGVSLVGLCLWFVFLFSGLPGRAAPAAGKSGKTGYGFLKNPVFWILALLLFCQNAAEYTVNGWVVTYYKNEQILSGTLATYTVTVQWVFTLIARLLLAFKLKDRNPYKALAIMGIGMAVTYGGLLLVGTPVPALIALALFSFAVAGVYPMAVASIGEMLSSASVGILLSFAGVGGILFPWLVGIIGDAAGLRTGMAVNLIPCIGITVLSVLMLSYRKKHGLRE
;
A
#
# COMPACT_ATOMS: atom_id res chain seq x y z
N MET A 1 29.17 18.73 -2.04
CA MET A 1 28.64 17.33 -2.12
C MET A 1 29.43 16.64 -3.20
N ASP A 2 30.09 15.55 -2.87
CA ASP A 2 30.96 14.79 -3.76
C ASP A 2 30.13 14.17 -4.88
N HIS A 3 30.67 14.16 -6.10
CA HIS A 3 29.99 13.62 -7.30
C HIS A 3 29.54 12.14 -7.08
N GLN A 4 30.30 11.41 -6.26
CA GLN A 4 30.00 10.03 -5.88
C GLN A 4 28.78 9.92 -4.95
N GLU A 5 28.59 10.83 -3.98
CA GLU A 5 27.39 10.85 -3.11
C GLU A 5 26.13 11.16 -3.91
N THR A 6 26.20 12.08 -4.86
CA THR A 6 25.08 12.40 -5.73
C THR A 6 24.67 11.24 -6.64
N GLN A 7 25.65 10.51 -7.19
CA GLN A 7 25.39 9.31 -7.99
C GLN A 7 24.79 8.17 -7.16
N ARG A 8 25.29 7.93 -5.95
CA ARG A 8 24.79 6.89 -5.04
C ARG A 8 23.35 7.19 -4.60
N SER A 9 23.03 8.45 -4.32
CA SER A 9 21.68 8.90 -3.97
C SER A 9 20.69 8.68 -5.13
N LYS A 10 21.05 9.04 -6.36
CA LYS A 10 20.22 8.79 -7.55
C LYS A 10 19.99 7.32 -7.81
N HIS A 11 21.03 6.50 -7.63
CA HIS A 11 20.92 5.06 -7.81
C HIS A 11 19.96 4.43 -6.80
N ALA A 12 20.07 4.79 -5.51
CA ALA A 12 19.16 4.32 -4.46
C ALA A 12 17.70 4.74 -4.71
N TYR A 13 17.49 5.99 -5.14
CA TYR A 13 16.18 6.52 -5.52
C TYR A 13 15.56 5.70 -6.67
N ASN A 14 16.29 5.51 -7.77
CA ASN A 14 15.81 4.77 -8.93
C ASN A 14 15.55 3.30 -8.61
N SER A 15 16.39 2.68 -7.79
CA SER A 15 16.18 1.31 -7.31
C SER A 15 14.89 1.18 -6.49
N GLY A 16 14.59 2.15 -5.63
CA GLY A 16 13.34 2.21 -4.89
C GLY A 16 12.11 2.31 -5.79
N MET A 17 12.17 3.16 -6.83
CA MET A 17 11.11 3.31 -7.83
C MET A 17 10.88 2.01 -8.61
N ALA A 18 11.94 1.40 -9.14
CA ALA A 18 11.87 0.15 -9.90
C ALA A 18 11.36 -1.02 -9.05
N ALA A 19 11.87 -1.15 -7.81
CA ALA A 19 11.40 -2.19 -6.89
C ALA A 19 9.91 -2.03 -6.55
N PHE A 20 9.43 -0.80 -6.40
CA PHE A 20 8.02 -0.58 -6.07
C PHE A 20 7.09 -0.83 -7.26
N PHE A 21 7.53 -0.55 -8.49
CA PHE A 21 6.83 -0.96 -9.72
C PHE A 21 6.68 -2.49 -9.80
N LEU A 22 7.77 -3.23 -9.65
CA LEU A 22 7.77 -4.70 -9.66
C LEU A 22 6.91 -5.26 -8.52
N SER A 23 6.94 -4.62 -7.34
CA SER A 23 6.09 -4.98 -6.21
C SER A 23 4.60 -4.78 -6.51
N GLY A 24 4.23 -3.80 -7.34
CA GLY A 24 2.85 -3.63 -7.81
C GLY A 24 2.34 -4.87 -8.54
N ILE A 25 3.14 -5.43 -9.44
CA ILE A 25 2.82 -6.68 -10.15
C ILE A 25 2.68 -7.83 -9.14
N CYS A 26 3.69 -8.06 -8.29
CA CYS A 26 3.70 -9.17 -7.35
C CYS A 26 2.58 -9.08 -6.31
N ALA A 27 2.33 -7.90 -5.76
CA ALA A 27 1.36 -7.75 -4.67
C ALA A 27 -0.09 -7.97 -5.09
N ILE A 28 -0.46 -7.54 -6.32
CA ILE A 28 -1.82 -7.72 -6.85
C ILE A 28 -2.03 -9.13 -7.36
N SER A 29 -0.96 -9.81 -7.81
CA SER A 29 -1.02 -11.20 -8.27
C SER A 29 -1.57 -12.17 -7.22
N SER A 30 -1.38 -11.90 -5.92
CA SER A 30 -1.79 -12.84 -4.85
C SER A 30 -3.28 -13.18 -4.91
N GLY A 31 -4.15 -12.20 -5.12
CA GLY A 31 -5.60 -12.44 -5.23
C GLY A 31 -5.99 -13.24 -6.48
N VAL A 32 -5.36 -12.95 -7.62
CA VAL A 32 -5.62 -13.68 -8.87
C VAL A 32 -5.09 -15.10 -8.78
N ILE A 33 -3.89 -15.29 -8.23
CA ILE A 33 -3.26 -16.61 -8.07
C ILE A 33 -4.08 -17.49 -7.13
N VAL A 34 -4.65 -16.96 -6.04
CA VAL A 34 -5.59 -17.72 -5.19
C VAL A 34 -6.76 -18.25 -6.00
N SER A 35 -7.35 -17.44 -6.87
CA SER A 35 -8.44 -17.88 -7.75
C SER A 35 -8.00 -18.99 -8.71
N LEU A 36 -6.83 -18.85 -9.34
CA LEU A 36 -6.27 -19.88 -10.23
C LEU A 36 -5.98 -21.18 -9.49
N LEU A 37 -5.42 -21.11 -8.29
CA LEU A 37 -5.16 -22.29 -7.45
C LEU A 37 -6.46 -22.96 -7.03
N ARG A 38 -7.48 -22.17 -6.68
CA ARG A 38 -8.80 -22.70 -6.33
C ARG A 38 -9.41 -23.45 -7.50
N ASP A 39 -9.37 -22.88 -8.69
CA ASP A 39 -9.93 -23.50 -9.90
C ASP A 39 -9.14 -24.77 -10.29
N ARG A 40 -7.80 -24.75 -10.14
CA ARG A 40 -6.94 -25.90 -10.46
C ARG A 40 -7.06 -27.04 -9.48
N TYR A 41 -7.12 -26.74 -8.17
CA TYR A 41 -7.12 -27.75 -7.09
C TYR A 41 -8.46 -27.92 -6.40
N GLN A 42 -9.51 -27.26 -6.90
CA GLN A 42 -10.90 -27.31 -6.39
C GLN A 42 -10.99 -26.96 -4.90
N PHE A 43 -10.26 -25.93 -4.47
CA PHE A 43 -10.30 -25.45 -3.10
C PHE A 43 -11.65 -24.83 -2.76
N ASN A 44 -12.04 -24.95 -1.50
CA ASN A 44 -13.18 -24.21 -0.98
C ASN A 44 -12.86 -22.72 -0.75
N PHE A 45 -13.88 -21.90 -0.59
CA PHE A 45 -13.74 -20.48 -0.33
C PHE A 45 -13.00 -20.18 0.99
N SER A 46 -13.21 -21.03 2.01
CA SER A 46 -12.56 -20.89 3.31
C SER A 46 -11.05 -20.97 3.21
N LEU A 47 -10.50 -21.96 2.49
CA LEU A 47 -9.04 -22.08 2.27
C LEU A 47 -8.51 -20.89 1.49
N SER A 48 -9.23 -20.44 0.45
CA SER A 48 -8.85 -19.26 -0.34
C SER A 48 -8.74 -18.01 0.53
N GLY A 49 -9.74 -17.77 1.38
CA GLY A 49 -9.74 -16.67 2.34
C GLY A 49 -8.61 -16.78 3.38
N THR A 50 -8.34 -17.99 3.85
CA THR A 50 -7.25 -18.28 4.80
C THR A 50 -5.88 -17.92 4.19
N LEU A 51 -5.62 -18.29 2.94
CA LEU A 51 -4.37 -17.96 2.25
C LEU A 51 -4.16 -16.44 2.14
N VAL A 52 -5.20 -15.70 1.76
CA VAL A 52 -5.15 -14.23 1.69
C VAL A 52 -4.91 -13.61 3.08
N SER A 53 -5.54 -14.17 4.11
CA SER A 53 -5.34 -13.73 5.50
C SER A 53 -3.92 -13.98 5.99
N ILE A 54 -3.34 -15.14 5.68
CA ILE A 54 -1.94 -15.46 5.99
C ILE A 54 -0.99 -14.47 5.31
N ALA A 55 -1.23 -14.14 4.03
CA ALA A 55 -0.44 -13.11 3.34
C ALA A 55 -0.55 -11.74 4.01
N SER A 56 -1.74 -11.37 4.48
CA SER A 56 -1.95 -10.10 5.20
C SER A 56 -1.22 -10.07 6.54
N ILE A 57 -1.23 -11.18 7.27
CA ILE A 57 -0.44 -11.35 8.51
C ILE A 57 1.06 -11.21 8.22
N GLY A 58 1.55 -11.89 7.17
CA GLY A 58 2.93 -11.78 6.72
C GLY A 58 3.33 -10.34 6.37
N ASN A 59 2.46 -9.62 5.65
CA ASN A 59 2.67 -8.21 5.31
C ASN A 59 2.82 -7.34 6.57
N MET A 60 1.94 -7.50 7.54
CA MET A 60 1.98 -6.74 8.78
C MET A 60 3.21 -7.09 9.63
N ALA A 61 3.54 -8.37 9.73
CA ALA A 61 4.75 -8.83 10.42
C ALA A 61 6.02 -8.25 9.78
N ALA A 62 6.11 -8.22 8.43
CA ALA A 62 7.28 -7.69 7.75
C ALA A 62 7.43 -6.17 7.87
N LEU A 63 6.34 -5.41 7.92
CA LEU A 63 6.39 -3.98 8.22
C LEU A 63 7.09 -3.73 9.56
N PHE A 64 6.79 -4.54 10.58
CA PHE A 64 7.44 -4.51 11.88
C PHE A 64 8.89 -5.00 11.82
N LEU A 65 9.10 -6.20 11.27
CA LEU A 65 10.42 -6.84 11.20
C LEU A 65 11.42 -6.01 10.39
N SER A 66 10.98 -5.40 9.29
CA SER A 66 11.83 -4.53 8.47
C SER A 66 12.26 -3.24 9.17
N GLY A 67 11.59 -2.87 10.27
CA GLY A 67 11.97 -1.77 11.15
C GLY A 67 12.95 -2.16 12.26
N ILE A 68 12.89 -3.41 12.75
CA ILE A 68 13.63 -3.87 13.93
C ILE A 68 14.88 -4.69 13.54
N LEU A 69 14.74 -5.61 12.59
CA LEU A 69 15.82 -6.51 12.18
C LEU A 69 17.09 -5.81 11.65
N PRO A 70 17.00 -4.64 10.97
CA PRO A 70 18.20 -3.94 10.51
C PRO A 70 19.22 -3.64 11.61
N GLY A 71 18.76 -3.40 12.83
CA GLY A 71 19.63 -3.19 14.00
C GLY A 71 20.46 -4.43 14.38
N ARG A 72 20.04 -5.63 13.98
CA ARG A 72 20.73 -6.89 14.30
C ARG A 72 21.54 -7.43 13.14
N ILE A 73 20.98 -7.49 11.95
CA ILE A 73 21.59 -8.16 10.79
C ILE A 73 21.93 -7.19 9.63
N GLY A 74 21.60 -5.90 9.78
CA GLY A 74 21.83 -4.86 8.77
C GLY A 74 20.67 -4.68 7.79
N GLU A 75 20.62 -3.51 7.16
CA GLU A 75 19.52 -3.13 6.23
C GLU A 75 19.47 -4.04 5.00
N LYS A 76 20.61 -4.27 4.36
CA LYS A 76 20.71 -5.08 3.14
C LYS A 76 20.31 -6.53 3.39
N ALA A 77 20.85 -7.16 4.45
CA ALA A 77 20.54 -8.54 4.78
C ALA A 77 19.05 -8.72 5.12
N THR A 78 18.48 -7.83 5.94
CA THR A 78 17.03 -7.85 6.25
C THR A 78 16.19 -7.74 5.00
N THR A 79 16.54 -6.81 4.10
CA THR A 79 15.78 -6.58 2.87
C THR A 79 15.83 -7.80 1.97
N LEU A 80 16.99 -8.35 1.71
CA LEU A 80 17.17 -9.52 0.83
C LEU A 80 16.47 -10.75 1.42
N MET A 81 16.59 -10.99 2.74
CA MET A 81 15.95 -12.11 3.42
C MET A 81 14.42 -12.07 3.33
N LEU A 82 13.82 -10.89 3.52
CA LEU A 82 12.36 -10.79 3.50
C LEU A 82 11.79 -10.70 2.07
N THR A 83 12.48 -10.01 1.15
CA THR A 83 11.97 -9.83 -0.22
C THR A 83 12.13 -11.05 -1.12
N CYS A 84 13.00 -12.03 -0.78
CA CYS A 84 13.05 -13.32 -1.48
C CYS A 84 11.70 -14.06 -1.39
N GLY A 85 10.85 -13.68 -0.44
CA GLY A 85 9.52 -14.26 -0.27
C GLY A 85 8.59 -14.09 -1.48
N TYR A 86 8.76 -13.07 -2.33
CA TYR A 86 8.02 -12.99 -3.59
C TYR A 86 8.42 -14.09 -4.56
N PHE A 87 9.72 -14.26 -4.76
CA PHE A 87 10.26 -15.32 -5.63
C PHE A 87 9.89 -16.70 -5.11
N LEU A 88 10.25 -17.03 -3.87
CA LEU A 88 10.03 -18.35 -3.29
C LEU A 88 8.54 -18.68 -3.12
N GLY A 89 7.72 -17.71 -2.67
CA GLY A 89 6.30 -17.93 -2.44
C GLY A 89 5.55 -18.25 -3.73
N TYR A 90 5.77 -17.51 -4.80
CA TYR A 90 5.12 -17.81 -6.08
C TYR A 90 5.69 -19.07 -6.76
N LEU A 91 6.98 -19.37 -6.57
CA LEU A 91 7.56 -20.62 -7.05
C LEU A 91 6.94 -21.84 -6.33
N ILE A 92 6.81 -21.79 -5.00
CA ILE A 92 6.15 -22.86 -4.24
C ILE A 92 4.68 -23.01 -4.71
N SER A 93 3.97 -21.90 -4.93
CA SER A 93 2.59 -21.93 -5.44
C SER A 93 2.45 -22.56 -6.82
N ALA A 94 3.51 -22.48 -7.66
CA ALA A 94 3.54 -23.14 -8.97
C ALA A 94 3.73 -24.66 -8.87
N LEU A 95 4.44 -25.13 -7.84
CA LEU A 95 4.91 -26.51 -7.70
C LEU A 95 3.97 -27.43 -6.92
N THR A 96 3.08 -26.86 -6.09
CA THR A 96 2.24 -27.68 -5.19
C THR A 96 0.84 -27.11 -4.98
N GLY A 97 -0.14 -28.04 -4.79
CA GLY A 97 -1.49 -27.73 -4.32
C GLY A 97 -1.71 -28.05 -2.85
N ASN A 98 -0.67 -28.47 -2.10
CA ASN A 98 -0.81 -28.80 -0.70
C ASN A 98 -1.09 -27.51 0.13
N PRO A 99 -2.20 -27.44 0.91
CA PRO A 99 -2.61 -26.26 1.66
C PRO A 99 -1.55 -25.74 2.63
N VAL A 100 -0.76 -26.61 3.25
CA VAL A 100 0.30 -26.22 4.21
C VAL A 100 1.42 -25.47 3.49
N PHE A 101 1.92 -26.00 2.38
CA PHE A 101 2.96 -25.35 1.59
C PHE A 101 2.44 -24.04 0.95
N LEU A 102 1.16 -24.01 0.52
CA LEU A 102 0.55 -22.78 0.05
C LEU A 102 0.42 -21.75 1.16
N GLY A 103 0.10 -22.14 2.39
CA GLY A 103 0.11 -21.27 3.55
C GLY A 103 1.48 -20.62 3.78
N ILE A 104 2.55 -21.42 3.71
CA ILE A 104 3.95 -20.92 3.78
C ILE A 104 4.25 -19.98 2.62
N ALA A 105 3.85 -20.33 1.40
CA ALA A 105 4.05 -19.52 0.20
C ALA A 105 3.39 -18.13 0.35
N PHE A 106 2.14 -18.07 0.79
CA PHE A 106 1.41 -16.82 0.98
C PHE A 106 1.95 -15.99 2.15
N LEU A 107 2.43 -16.64 3.22
CA LEU A 107 3.15 -15.95 4.29
C LEU A 107 4.42 -15.26 3.74
N LEU A 108 5.21 -15.96 2.94
CA LEU A 108 6.43 -15.43 2.32
C LEU A 108 6.13 -14.27 1.38
N THR A 109 5.10 -14.36 0.53
CA THR A 109 4.70 -13.25 -0.35
C THR A 109 4.25 -12.03 0.46
N GLY A 110 3.52 -12.24 1.57
CA GLY A 110 3.15 -11.19 2.50
C GLY A 110 4.36 -10.52 3.14
N LEU A 111 5.33 -11.30 3.63
CA LEU A 111 6.57 -10.78 4.19
C LEU A 111 7.33 -9.91 3.18
N ALA A 112 7.42 -10.36 1.93
CA ALA A 112 8.06 -9.61 0.86
C ALA A 112 7.35 -8.29 0.58
N LYS A 113 6.01 -8.29 0.54
CA LYS A 113 5.18 -7.10 0.33
C LYS A 113 5.45 -6.02 1.39
N GLY A 114 5.38 -6.39 2.66
CA GLY A 114 5.57 -5.44 3.76
C GLY A 114 6.99 -4.87 3.81
N CYS A 115 8.00 -5.73 3.63
CA CYS A 115 9.40 -5.29 3.58
C CYS A 115 9.63 -4.34 2.40
N THR A 116 9.15 -4.67 1.20
CA THR A 116 9.32 -3.84 0.01
C THR A 116 8.68 -2.46 0.22
N ALA A 117 7.46 -2.39 0.76
CA ALA A 117 6.78 -1.13 1.03
C ALA A 117 7.60 -0.24 1.98
N ASN A 118 8.12 -0.81 3.07
CA ASN A 118 8.98 -0.08 4.01
C ASN A 118 10.27 0.41 3.33
N LYS A 119 11.00 -0.48 2.66
CA LYS A 119 12.32 -0.14 2.09
C LYS A 119 12.24 0.82 0.91
N CYS A 120 11.25 0.68 0.02
CA CYS A 120 11.06 1.65 -1.06
C CYS A 120 10.71 3.03 -0.50
N THR A 121 9.86 3.11 0.53
CA THR A 121 9.54 4.36 1.22
C THR A 121 10.80 5.05 1.77
N ILE A 122 11.71 4.28 2.39
CA ILE A 122 12.97 4.82 2.92
C ILE A 122 13.90 5.24 1.78
N LEU A 123 14.14 4.35 0.79
CA LEU A 123 15.06 4.63 -0.32
C LEU A 123 14.64 5.87 -1.10
N VAL A 124 13.35 5.99 -1.42
CA VAL A 124 12.84 7.12 -2.17
C VAL A 124 12.76 8.37 -1.30
N GLY A 125 12.21 8.25 -0.08
CA GLY A 125 11.99 9.38 0.81
C GLY A 125 13.26 10.03 1.34
N SER A 126 14.33 9.25 1.57
CA SER A 126 15.61 9.77 2.05
C SER A 126 16.44 10.43 0.95
N ASN A 127 16.24 10.03 -0.32
CA ASN A 127 17.03 10.49 -1.46
C ASN A 127 16.27 11.49 -2.36
N ALA A 128 15.05 11.87 -2.00
CA ALA A 128 14.24 12.81 -2.74
C ALA A 128 14.46 14.26 -2.27
N THR A 129 14.62 15.19 -3.21
CA THR A 129 14.61 16.64 -2.93
C THR A 129 13.20 17.15 -2.63
N ASP A 130 12.19 16.63 -3.36
CA ASP A 130 10.77 16.90 -3.16
C ASP A 130 10.09 15.56 -2.76
N ARG A 131 9.96 15.34 -1.45
CA ARG A 131 9.39 14.09 -0.90
C ARG A 131 7.93 13.86 -1.30
N PRO A 132 7.02 14.84 -1.21
CA PRO A 132 5.64 14.66 -1.65
C PRO A 132 5.51 14.20 -3.09
N ARG A 133 6.26 14.83 -4.00
CA ARG A 133 6.33 14.45 -5.41
C ARG A 133 6.86 13.03 -5.59
N ALA A 134 7.98 12.72 -4.93
CA ALA A 134 8.62 11.42 -5.03
C ALA A 134 7.74 10.27 -4.51
N MET A 135 7.05 10.48 -3.38
CA MET A 135 6.12 9.48 -2.83
C MET A 135 4.91 9.26 -3.75
N ASN A 136 4.33 10.32 -4.32
CA ASN A 136 3.24 10.18 -5.28
C ASN A 136 3.70 9.45 -6.55
N LEU A 137 4.89 9.79 -7.08
CA LEU A 137 5.46 9.13 -8.26
C LEU A 137 5.78 7.65 -7.98
N MET A 138 6.35 7.33 -6.82
CA MET A 138 6.61 5.96 -6.39
C MET A 138 5.30 5.13 -6.36
N ASN A 139 4.25 5.68 -5.78
CA ASN A 139 2.94 5.02 -5.72
C ASN A 139 2.26 4.95 -7.10
N ALA A 140 2.53 5.88 -8.02
CA ALA A 140 2.08 5.80 -9.41
C ALA A 140 2.76 4.64 -10.14
N TRP A 141 4.06 4.42 -9.95
CA TRP A 141 4.78 3.26 -10.47
C TRP A 141 4.21 1.94 -9.93
N TYR A 142 3.87 1.88 -8.63
CA TYR A 142 3.18 0.72 -8.06
C TYR A 142 1.82 0.47 -8.75
N ALA A 143 1.01 1.51 -8.93
CA ALA A 143 -0.29 1.41 -9.58
C ALA A 143 -0.17 0.96 -11.05
N LEU A 144 0.87 1.41 -11.76
CA LEU A 144 1.18 0.95 -13.10
C LEU A 144 1.54 -0.55 -13.12
N GLY A 145 2.37 -1.00 -12.18
CA GLY A 145 2.66 -2.43 -12.01
C GLY A 145 1.40 -3.25 -11.72
N ALA A 146 0.53 -2.74 -10.84
CA ALA A 146 -0.74 -3.36 -10.51
C ALA A 146 -1.67 -3.50 -11.73
N LEU A 147 -1.70 -2.49 -12.60
CA LEU A 147 -2.46 -2.53 -13.87
C LEU A 147 -1.91 -3.56 -14.86
N LEU A 148 -0.61 -3.76 -14.90
CA LEU A 148 0.02 -4.72 -15.84
C LEU A 148 -0.12 -6.17 -15.36
N CYS A 149 -0.34 -6.40 -14.07
CA CYS A 149 -0.44 -7.73 -13.47
C CYS A 149 -1.50 -8.63 -14.15
N PRO A 150 -2.77 -8.22 -14.34
CA PRO A 150 -3.77 -9.08 -14.97
C PRO A 150 -3.40 -9.47 -16.41
N PHE A 151 -2.78 -8.57 -17.17
CA PHE A 151 -2.32 -8.86 -18.53
C PHE A 151 -1.22 -9.91 -18.55
N LEU A 152 -0.23 -9.79 -17.66
CA LEU A 152 0.83 -10.78 -17.51
C LEU A 152 0.24 -12.16 -17.18
N ILE A 153 -0.67 -12.21 -16.20
CA ILE A 153 -1.31 -13.46 -15.76
C ILE A 153 -2.15 -14.07 -16.89
N ALA A 154 -3.00 -13.29 -17.54
CA ALA A 154 -3.88 -13.76 -18.62
C ALA A 154 -3.09 -14.32 -19.81
N THR A 155 -2.01 -13.64 -20.20
CA THR A 155 -1.14 -14.09 -21.30
C THR A 155 -0.48 -15.43 -20.96
N LEU A 156 0.06 -15.58 -19.74
CA LEU A 156 0.76 -16.80 -19.33
C LEU A 156 -0.23 -17.96 -19.08
N GLN A 157 -1.42 -17.68 -18.54
CA GLN A 157 -2.46 -18.67 -18.29
C GLN A 157 -2.95 -19.32 -19.59
N GLY A 158 -2.99 -18.58 -20.71
CA GLY A 158 -3.36 -19.10 -22.02
C GLY A 158 -2.38 -20.15 -22.57
N ILE A 159 -1.16 -20.27 -22.01
CA ILE A 159 -0.13 -21.23 -22.42
C ILE A 159 -0.17 -22.46 -21.50
N ASP A 160 -0.08 -22.25 -20.18
CA ASP A 160 -0.14 -23.31 -19.15
C ASP A 160 -0.59 -22.73 -17.81
N GLY A 161 -1.37 -23.49 -17.04
CA GLY A 161 -1.95 -23.04 -15.78
C GLY A 161 -0.96 -22.77 -14.63
N SER A 162 0.29 -23.22 -14.73
CA SER A 162 1.36 -22.93 -13.73
C SER A 162 2.24 -21.74 -14.11
N LEU A 163 2.29 -21.41 -15.40
CA LEU A 163 3.13 -20.32 -15.91
C LEU A 163 2.84 -18.94 -15.28
N PRO A 164 1.61 -18.56 -14.95
CA PRO A 164 1.34 -17.31 -14.24
C PRO A 164 2.14 -17.18 -12.93
N MET A 165 2.18 -18.23 -12.14
CA MET A 165 2.92 -18.25 -10.86
C MET A 165 4.41 -18.20 -11.08
N ILE A 166 4.94 -18.93 -12.08
CA ILE A 166 6.36 -18.87 -12.46
C ILE A 166 6.72 -17.49 -13.00
N GLY A 167 5.90 -16.88 -13.85
CA GLY A 167 6.11 -15.53 -14.37
C GLY A 167 6.18 -14.47 -13.27
N VAL A 168 5.25 -14.52 -12.32
CA VAL A 168 5.26 -13.60 -11.16
C VAL A 168 6.45 -13.90 -10.22
N SER A 169 6.85 -15.17 -10.07
CA SER A 169 8.06 -15.56 -9.35
C SER A 169 9.32 -14.92 -9.97
N LEU A 170 9.45 -14.94 -11.30
CA LEU A 170 10.55 -14.28 -11.99
C LEU A 170 10.54 -12.76 -11.80
N VAL A 171 9.37 -12.12 -11.82
CA VAL A 171 9.26 -10.70 -11.46
C VAL A 171 9.72 -10.45 -10.02
N GLY A 172 9.35 -11.33 -9.08
CA GLY A 172 9.83 -11.30 -7.69
C GLY A 172 11.35 -11.46 -7.58
N LEU A 173 11.95 -12.33 -8.41
CA LEU A 173 13.40 -12.50 -8.50
C LEU A 173 14.08 -11.24 -9.06
N CYS A 174 13.52 -10.63 -10.10
CA CYS A 174 14.01 -9.33 -10.60
C CYS A 174 13.98 -8.24 -9.52
N LEU A 175 12.89 -8.16 -8.74
CA LEU A 175 12.79 -7.25 -7.61
C LEU A 175 13.88 -7.51 -6.57
N TRP A 176 14.15 -8.77 -6.26
CA TRP A 176 15.22 -9.16 -5.33
C TRP A 176 16.60 -8.71 -5.83
N PHE A 177 16.90 -8.87 -7.14
CA PHE A 177 18.13 -8.36 -7.74
C PHE A 177 18.20 -6.82 -7.71
N VAL A 178 17.10 -6.11 -7.91
CA VAL A 178 17.07 -4.65 -7.75
C VAL A 178 17.52 -4.26 -6.34
N PHE A 179 17.06 -4.93 -5.29
CA PHE A 179 17.52 -4.67 -3.94
C PHE A 179 18.97 -5.11 -3.69
N LEU A 180 19.42 -6.21 -4.29
CA LEU A 180 20.81 -6.68 -4.19
C LEU A 180 21.79 -5.60 -4.66
N PHE A 181 21.43 -4.87 -5.72
CA PHE A 181 22.25 -3.83 -6.33
C PHE A 181 21.86 -2.40 -5.93
N SER A 182 20.86 -2.18 -5.07
CA SER A 182 20.31 -0.86 -4.73
C SER A 182 21.22 0.06 -3.92
N GLY A 183 22.41 -0.40 -3.55
CA GLY A 183 23.34 0.38 -2.70
C GLY A 183 22.89 0.53 -1.24
N LEU A 184 21.94 -0.31 -0.79
CA LEU A 184 21.56 -0.38 0.63
C LEU A 184 22.81 -0.63 1.49
N PRO A 185 22.95 0.08 2.63
CA PRO A 185 24.08 -0.12 3.52
C PRO A 185 24.09 -1.57 4.03
N GLY A 186 25.25 -2.19 3.94
CA GLY A 186 25.49 -3.48 4.58
C GLY A 186 25.37 -3.36 6.11
N ARG A 187 26.04 -4.26 6.83
CA ARG A 187 26.12 -4.16 8.30
C ARG A 187 26.70 -2.79 8.64
N ALA A 188 25.94 -1.96 9.34
CA ALA A 188 26.50 -0.73 9.86
C ALA A 188 27.68 -1.09 10.73
N ALA A 189 28.89 -0.65 10.36
CA ALA A 189 29.95 -0.54 11.33
C ALA A 189 29.38 0.26 12.51
N PRO A 190 29.68 -0.10 13.78
CA PRO A 190 29.28 0.72 14.90
C PRO A 190 29.75 2.14 14.57
N ALA A 191 28.82 3.06 14.36
CA ALA A 191 29.12 4.42 13.96
C ALA A 191 29.95 5.05 15.07
N ALA A 192 31.25 5.07 14.85
CA ALA A 192 32.15 5.88 15.63
C ALA A 192 31.68 7.34 15.46
N GLY A 193 31.01 7.88 16.44
CA GLY A 193 30.92 9.31 16.66
C GLY A 193 29.72 10.09 16.15
N LYS A 194 28.67 9.48 15.62
CA LYS A 194 27.34 10.13 15.60
C LYS A 194 26.30 9.14 16.10
N SER A 195 26.05 9.21 17.38
CA SER A 195 24.92 8.61 18.08
C SER A 195 23.62 9.19 17.52
N GLY A 196 23.25 8.80 16.31
CA GLY A 196 21.87 8.72 15.93
C GLY A 196 21.32 7.57 16.77
N LYS A 197 20.85 7.89 18.00
CA LYS A 197 20.02 7.00 18.79
C LYS A 197 19.06 6.35 17.81
N THR A 198 19.11 5.03 17.62
CA THR A 198 17.99 4.21 17.19
C THR A 198 16.90 4.40 18.27
N GLY A 199 16.64 5.67 18.55
CA GLY A 199 15.75 6.08 19.58
C GLY A 199 14.36 6.06 18.99
N TYR A 200 13.48 5.27 19.57
CA TYR A 200 12.04 5.41 19.46
C TYR A 200 11.53 6.79 19.94
N GLY A 201 12.39 7.81 19.89
CA GLY A 201 12.10 9.19 20.27
C GLY A 201 10.96 9.81 19.45
N PHE A 202 10.77 9.34 18.19
CA PHE A 202 9.64 9.74 17.35
C PHE A 202 8.28 9.33 17.97
N LEU A 203 8.22 8.29 18.81
CA LEU A 203 6.99 7.88 19.52
C LEU A 203 6.52 8.93 20.54
N LYS A 204 7.41 9.82 20.99
CA LYS A 204 7.06 10.95 21.87
C LYS A 204 6.55 12.16 21.10
N ASN A 205 6.68 12.16 19.77
CA ASN A 205 6.25 13.27 18.93
C ASN A 205 4.76 13.13 18.58
N PRO A 206 3.89 14.09 18.97
CA PRO A 206 2.47 14.03 18.68
C PRO A 206 2.17 14.05 17.16
N VAL A 207 3.03 14.67 16.36
CA VAL A 207 2.92 14.70 14.90
C VAL A 207 2.95 13.28 14.31
N PHE A 208 3.80 12.40 14.87
CA PHE A 208 3.88 11.01 14.46
C PHE A 208 2.53 10.29 14.65
N TRP A 209 1.89 10.46 15.79
CA TRP A 209 0.60 9.81 16.07
C TRP A 209 -0.56 10.37 15.28
N ILE A 210 -0.56 11.69 14.99
CA ILE A 210 -1.55 12.29 14.10
C ILE A 210 -1.41 11.70 12.69
N LEU A 211 -0.18 11.55 12.17
CA LEU A 211 0.07 10.90 10.88
C LEU A 211 -0.31 9.41 10.89
N ALA A 212 -0.03 8.70 11.99
CA ALA A 212 -0.41 7.29 12.15
C ALA A 212 -1.93 7.10 12.12
N LEU A 213 -2.69 7.92 12.86
CA LEU A 213 -4.15 7.91 12.84
C LEU A 213 -4.71 8.33 11.48
N LEU A 214 -4.08 9.28 10.81
CA LEU A 214 -4.48 9.72 9.47
C LEU A 214 -4.32 8.56 8.46
N LEU A 215 -3.20 7.85 8.50
CA LEU A 215 -2.96 6.69 7.64
C LEU A 215 -3.85 5.49 8.02
N PHE A 216 -4.16 5.31 9.30
CA PHE A 216 -5.16 4.34 9.75
C PHE A 216 -6.53 4.64 9.11
N CYS A 217 -7.00 5.88 9.19
CA CYS A 217 -8.26 6.30 8.57
C CYS A 217 -8.21 6.15 7.04
N GLN A 218 -7.09 6.49 6.42
CA GLN A 218 -6.93 6.38 4.97
C GLN A 218 -7.00 4.92 4.50
N ASN A 219 -6.27 4.01 5.15
CA ASN A 219 -6.35 2.59 4.82
C ASN A 219 -7.74 2.01 5.12
N ALA A 220 -8.37 2.41 6.23
CA ALA A 220 -9.74 2.04 6.54
C ALA A 220 -10.69 2.42 5.39
N ALA A 221 -10.64 3.67 4.92
CA ALA A 221 -11.51 4.18 3.87
C ALA A 221 -11.24 3.49 2.52
N GLU A 222 -9.98 3.39 2.11
CA GLU A 222 -9.59 2.82 0.82
C GLU A 222 -9.87 1.32 0.75
N TYR A 223 -9.47 0.55 1.76
CA TYR A 223 -9.65 -0.92 1.76
C TYR A 223 -11.12 -1.32 1.91
N THR A 224 -11.94 -0.51 2.58
CA THR A 224 -13.40 -0.73 2.61
C THR A 224 -14.00 -0.61 1.22
N VAL A 225 -13.66 0.44 0.48
CA VAL A 225 -14.16 0.61 -0.90
C VAL A 225 -13.62 -0.51 -1.79
N ASN A 226 -12.33 -0.82 -1.71
CA ASN A 226 -11.70 -1.91 -2.47
C ASN A 226 -12.38 -3.27 -2.24
N GLY A 227 -12.75 -3.55 -1.00
CA GLY A 227 -13.36 -4.84 -0.63
C GLY A 227 -14.86 -4.94 -0.90
N TRP A 228 -15.60 -3.84 -0.79
CA TRP A 228 -17.04 -3.88 -0.74
C TRP A 228 -17.78 -3.21 -1.91
N VAL A 229 -17.15 -2.31 -2.67
CA VAL A 229 -17.85 -1.49 -3.68
C VAL A 229 -18.54 -2.34 -4.76
N VAL A 230 -17.91 -3.44 -5.20
CA VAL A 230 -18.51 -4.36 -6.18
C VAL A 230 -19.76 -5.02 -5.60
N THR A 231 -19.64 -5.56 -4.38
CA THR A 231 -20.75 -6.21 -3.66
C THR A 231 -21.86 -5.21 -3.37
N TYR A 232 -21.50 -4.00 -2.91
CA TYR A 232 -22.45 -2.93 -2.63
C TYR A 232 -23.27 -2.54 -3.85
N TYR A 233 -22.62 -2.28 -4.99
CA TYR A 233 -23.33 -1.89 -6.21
C TYR A 233 -24.18 -3.02 -6.79
N LYS A 234 -23.80 -4.28 -6.60
CA LYS A 234 -24.64 -5.44 -6.96
C LYS A 234 -25.84 -5.57 -6.01
N ASN A 235 -25.62 -5.46 -4.70
CA ASN A 235 -26.68 -5.62 -3.69
C ASN A 235 -27.74 -4.52 -3.80
N GLU A 236 -27.32 -3.27 -4.04
CA GLU A 236 -28.22 -2.12 -4.22
C GLU A 236 -28.78 -2.04 -5.66
N GLN A 237 -28.52 -3.05 -6.51
CA GLN A 237 -28.95 -3.11 -7.92
C GLN A 237 -28.55 -1.89 -8.77
N ILE A 238 -27.49 -1.18 -8.38
CA ILE A 238 -26.97 -0.01 -9.09
C ILE A 238 -26.24 -0.44 -10.37
N LEU A 239 -25.41 -1.50 -10.26
CA LEU A 239 -24.68 -2.10 -11.37
C LEU A 239 -24.87 -3.62 -11.38
N SER A 240 -25.19 -4.18 -12.53
CA SER A 240 -25.39 -5.63 -12.70
C SER A 240 -24.15 -6.33 -13.24
N GLY A 241 -23.99 -7.60 -12.86
CA GLY A 241 -23.08 -8.57 -13.48
C GLY A 241 -21.65 -8.06 -13.68
N THR A 242 -21.21 -8.09 -14.93
CA THR A 242 -19.85 -7.72 -15.36
C THR A 242 -19.53 -6.23 -15.16
N LEU A 243 -20.53 -5.34 -15.29
CA LEU A 243 -20.33 -3.89 -15.10
C LEU A 243 -19.86 -3.55 -13.70
N ALA A 244 -20.37 -4.25 -12.67
CA ALA A 244 -19.92 -4.05 -11.29
C ALA A 244 -18.45 -4.41 -11.10
N THR A 245 -17.92 -5.37 -11.87
CA THR A 245 -16.52 -5.76 -11.78
C THR A 245 -15.58 -4.69 -12.34
N TYR A 246 -16.02 -3.93 -13.36
CA TYR A 246 -15.23 -2.83 -13.93
C TYR A 246 -15.03 -1.65 -12.96
N THR A 247 -15.77 -1.59 -11.84
CA THR A 247 -15.54 -0.59 -10.79
C THR A 247 -14.11 -0.62 -10.26
N VAL A 248 -13.51 -1.80 -10.15
CA VAL A 248 -12.11 -1.95 -9.73
C VAL A 248 -11.15 -1.29 -10.72
N THR A 249 -11.40 -1.45 -12.03
CA THR A 249 -10.61 -0.80 -13.08
C THR A 249 -10.76 0.73 -13.01
N VAL A 250 -11.98 1.23 -12.86
CA VAL A 250 -12.25 2.67 -12.68
C VAL A 250 -11.45 3.20 -11.51
N GLN A 251 -11.50 2.53 -10.36
CA GLN A 251 -10.78 2.93 -9.16
C GLN A 251 -9.26 3.04 -9.38
N TRP A 252 -8.64 2.02 -9.97
CA TRP A 252 -7.19 2.03 -10.20
C TRP A 252 -6.75 3.04 -11.25
N VAL A 253 -7.52 3.23 -12.31
CA VAL A 253 -7.25 4.25 -13.34
C VAL A 253 -7.28 5.65 -12.75
N PHE A 254 -8.33 6.00 -12.00
CA PHE A 254 -8.43 7.33 -11.38
C PHE A 254 -7.42 7.54 -10.26
N THR A 255 -7.07 6.48 -9.51
CA THR A 255 -5.97 6.50 -8.56
C THR A 255 -4.63 6.80 -9.23
N LEU A 256 -4.33 6.15 -10.35
CA LEU A 256 -3.10 6.40 -11.11
C LEU A 256 -3.05 7.83 -11.65
N ILE A 257 -4.13 8.30 -12.28
CA ILE A 257 -4.23 9.67 -12.80
C ILE A 257 -4.01 10.69 -11.68
N ALA A 258 -4.67 10.50 -10.53
CA ALA A 258 -4.52 11.39 -9.39
C ALA A 258 -3.08 11.44 -8.87
N ARG A 259 -2.43 10.29 -8.71
CA ARG A 259 -1.02 10.21 -8.25
C ARG A 259 -0.06 10.92 -9.20
N LEU A 260 -0.25 10.76 -10.51
CA LEU A 260 0.54 11.47 -11.52
C LEU A 260 0.30 12.98 -11.47
N LEU A 261 -0.96 13.42 -11.42
CA LEU A 261 -1.28 14.85 -11.32
C LEU A 261 -0.69 15.48 -10.05
N LEU A 262 -0.78 14.78 -8.91
CA LEU A 262 -0.22 15.23 -7.65
C LEU A 262 1.32 15.29 -7.72
N ALA A 263 1.96 14.31 -8.33
CA ALA A 263 3.41 14.28 -8.51
C ALA A 263 3.94 15.48 -9.34
N PHE A 264 3.17 15.93 -10.34
CA PHE A 264 3.63 16.98 -11.26
C PHE A 264 3.08 18.37 -10.95
N LYS A 265 1.88 18.49 -10.31
CA LYS A 265 1.22 19.79 -10.07
C LYS A 265 1.32 20.31 -8.64
N LEU A 266 1.68 19.48 -7.66
CA LEU A 266 1.80 19.89 -6.25
C LEU A 266 3.21 20.36 -5.86
N LYS A 267 4.04 20.71 -6.82
CA LYS A 267 5.35 21.31 -6.55
C LYS A 267 5.16 22.56 -5.68
N ASP A 268 5.92 22.66 -4.61
CA ASP A 268 5.98 23.82 -3.69
C ASP A 268 4.69 24.14 -2.91
N ARG A 269 3.73 23.20 -2.81
CA ARG A 269 2.53 23.39 -2.00
C ARG A 269 2.66 22.73 -0.62
N ASN A 270 2.05 23.37 0.38
CA ASN A 270 1.98 22.84 1.74
C ASN A 270 1.27 21.48 1.77
N PRO A 271 1.97 20.38 2.15
CA PRO A 271 1.40 19.04 2.10
C PRO A 271 0.20 18.86 3.04
N TYR A 272 0.16 19.60 4.14
CA TYR A 272 -0.92 19.48 5.13
C TYR A 272 -2.21 20.16 4.66
N LYS A 273 -2.09 21.27 3.92
CA LYS A 273 -3.28 21.89 3.25
C LYS A 273 -3.84 20.96 2.18
N ALA A 274 -2.95 20.29 1.42
CA ALA A 274 -3.37 19.31 0.42
C ALA A 274 -4.09 18.11 1.08
N LEU A 275 -3.58 17.58 2.19
CA LEU A 275 -4.22 16.51 2.95
C LEU A 275 -5.62 16.91 3.45
N ALA A 276 -5.80 18.15 3.93
CA ALA A 276 -7.11 18.63 4.37
C ALA A 276 -8.12 18.71 3.21
N ILE A 277 -7.69 19.24 2.05
CA ILE A 277 -8.53 19.31 0.84
C ILE A 277 -8.91 17.91 0.36
N MET A 278 -7.95 16.96 0.34
CA MET A 278 -8.21 15.57 -0.02
C MET A 278 -9.18 14.90 0.95
N GLY A 279 -9.02 15.14 2.27
CA GLY A 279 -9.93 14.62 3.29
C GLY A 279 -11.37 15.10 3.10
N ILE A 280 -11.58 16.40 2.86
CA ILE A 280 -12.89 16.95 2.52
C ILE A 280 -13.44 16.30 1.25
N GLY A 281 -12.60 16.21 0.20
CA GLY A 281 -12.97 15.56 -1.05
C GLY A 281 -13.41 14.11 -0.84
N MET A 282 -12.69 13.34 -0.02
CA MET A 282 -13.05 11.97 0.33
C MET A 282 -14.41 11.89 1.05
N ALA A 283 -14.64 12.71 2.06
CA ALA A 283 -15.89 12.69 2.82
C ALA A 283 -17.08 13.02 1.93
N VAL A 284 -16.96 14.05 1.09
CA VAL A 284 -18.02 14.49 0.17
C VAL A 284 -18.30 13.44 -0.91
N THR A 285 -17.24 12.95 -1.58
CA THR A 285 -17.41 12.00 -2.69
C THR A 285 -17.85 10.62 -2.20
N TYR A 286 -17.41 10.20 -1.01
CA TYR A 286 -17.89 8.98 -0.38
C TYR A 286 -19.37 9.11 0.06
N GLY A 287 -19.76 10.23 0.63
CA GLY A 287 -21.18 10.53 0.91
C GLY A 287 -22.02 10.45 -0.37
N GLY A 288 -21.53 11.05 -1.45
CA GLY A 288 -22.13 10.95 -2.77
C GLY A 288 -22.28 9.50 -3.24
N LEU A 289 -21.22 8.66 -3.07
CA LEU A 289 -21.23 7.24 -3.44
C LEU A 289 -22.36 6.46 -2.74
N LEU A 290 -22.69 6.80 -1.49
CA LEU A 290 -23.77 6.16 -0.74
C LEU A 290 -25.17 6.63 -1.16
N LEU A 291 -25.29 7.83 -1.72
CA LEU A 291 -26.59 8.45 -2.06
C LEU A 291 -27.04 8.13 -3.49
N VAL A 292 -26.12 7.78 -4.38
CA VAL A 292 -26.45 7.51 -5.78
C VAL A 292 -27.13 6.16 -5.96
N GLY A 293 -28.14 6.11 -6.83
CA GLY A 293 -28.91 4.90 -7.13
C GLY A 293 -28.87 4.49 -8.61
N THR A 294 -28.06 5.17 -9.43
CA THR A 294 -27.98 4.89 -10.89
C THR A 294 -26.53 4.67 -11.34
N PRO A 295 -26.30 3.90 -12.43
CA PRO A 295 -24.95 3.47 -12.83
C PRO A 295 -23.95 4.61 -13.06
N VAL A 296 -24.32 5.61 -13.86
CA VAL A 296 -23.38 6.67 -14.27
C VAL A 296 -22.96 7.55 -13.09
N PRO A 297 -23.87 8.11 -12.26
CA PRO A 297 -23.47 8.85 -11.06
C PRO A 297 -22.66 8.00 -10.07
N ALA A 298 -22.94 6.69 -9.94
CA ALA A 298 -22.19 5.80 -9.07
C ALA A 298 -20.73 5.66 -9.51
N LEU A 299 -20.48 5.47 -10.81
CA LEU A 299 -19.12 5.40 -11.37
C LEU A 299 -18.39 6.75 -11.25
N ILE A 300 -19.09 7.87 -11.42
CA ILE A 300 -18.51 9.21 -11.24
C ILE A 300 -18.14 9.42 -9.76
N ALA A 301 -19.03 9.09 -8.82
CA ALA A 301 -18.75 9.22 -7.39
C ALA A 301 -17.55 8.34 -6.97
N LEU A 302 -17.46 7.10 -7.47
CA LEU A 302 -16.33 6.21 -7.24
C LEU A 302 -15.03 6.78 -7.83
N ALA A 303 -15.06 7.29 -9.05
CA ALA A 303 -13.91 7.91 -9.70
C ALA A 303 -13.39 9.13 -8.90
N LEU A 304 -14.29 10.00 -8.46
CA LEU A 304 -13.95 11.16 -7.65
C LEU A 304 -13.42 10.76 -6.26
N PHE A 305 -14.01 9.75 -5.63
CA PHE A 305 -13.50 9.21 -4.37
C PHE A 305 -12.09 8.65 -4.55
N SER A 306 -11.87 7.85 -5.59
CA SER A 306 -10.56 7.25 -5.91
C SER A 306 -9.51 8.32 -6.18
N PHE A 307 -9.91 9.40 -6.84
CA PHE A 307 -9.07 10.56 -7.08
C PHE A 307 -8.70 11.27 -5.76
N ALA A 308 -9.64 11.45 -4.86
CA ALA A 308 -9.43 12.14 -3.58
C ALA A 308 -8.54 11.32 -2.62
N VAL A 309 -8.74 9.99 -2.55
CA VAL A 309 -7.99 9.11 -1.63
C VAL A 309 -6.54 8.89 -2.07
N ALA A 310 -6.27 8.91 -3.38
CA ALA A 310 -5.02 8.45 -3.98
C ALA A 310 -3.76 9.15 -3.45
N GLY A 311 -3.86 10.44 -3.13
CA GLY A 311 -2.73 11.26 -2.66
C GLY A 311 -2.55 11.26 -1.15
N VAL A 312 -3.52 10.83 -0.37
CA VAL A 312 -3.47 10.92 1.10
C VAL A 312 -2.33 10.11 1.67
N TYR A 313 -2.22 8.85 1.27
CA TYR A 313 -1.16 7.95 1.74
C TYR A 313 0.25 8.49 1.41
N PRO A 314 0.61 8.76 0.15
CA PRO A 314 1.96 9.24 -0.16
C PRO A 314 2.29 10.60 0.47
N MET A 315 1.31 11.49 0.59
CA MET A 315 1.50 12.79 1.24
C MET A 315 1.72 12.67 2.74
N ALA A 316 0.94 11.83 3.43
CA ALA A 316 1.10 11.58 4.86
C ALA A 316 2.46 10.93 5.17
N VAL A 317 2.88 9.94 4.38
CA VAL A 317 4.20 9.30 4.52
C VAL A 317 5.33 10.31 4.25
N ALA A 318 5.19 11.16 3.24
CA ALA A 318 6.17 12.21 2.96
C ALA A 318 6.31 13.21 4.13
N SER A 319 5.22 13.44 4.85
CA SER A 319 5.15 14.37 5.99
C SER A 319 5.83 13.89 7.27
N ILE A 320 6.34 12.65 7.32
CA ILE A 320 7.15 12.14 8.43
C ILE A 320 8.41 13.02 8.64
N GLY A 321 8.93 13.62 7.56
CA GLY A 321 10.05 14.55 7.60
C GLY A 321 11.33 13.93 8.19
N GLU A 322 11.91 14.58 9.21
CA GLU A 322 13.14 14.16 9.85
C GLU A 322 12.99 12.86 10.68
N MET A 323 11.76 12.46 11.01
CA MET A 323 11.49 11.20 11.72
C MET A 323 11.59 9.97 10.80
N LEU A 324 11.91 10.14 9.50
CA LEU A 324 11.97 9.06 8.52
C LEU A 324 13.07 8.06 8.86
N SER A 325 12.67 6.87 9.29
CA SER A 325 13.53 5.73 9.59
C SER A 325 12.81 4.43 9.31
N SER A 326 13.52 3.31 9.17
CA SER A 326 12.90 2.00 8.99
C SER A 326 11.95 1.66 10.13
N ALA A 327 12.29 2.02 11.37
CA ALA A 327 11.45 1.80 12.55
C ALA A 327 10.17 2.65 12.52
N SER A 328 10.31 3.97 12.25
CA SER A 328 9.13 4.87 12.20
C SER A 328 8.17 4.51 11.07
N VAL A 329 8.68 4.23 9.88
CA VAL A 329 7.87 3.79 8.74
C VAL A 329 7.23 2.43 9.04
N GLY A 330 7.98 1.48 9.60
CA GLY A 330 7.46 0.16 9.97
C GLY A 330 6.28 0.24 10.92
N ILE A 331 6.39 1.00 12.01
CA ILE A 331 5.32 1.20 13.00
C ILE A 331 4.14 1.96 12.37
N LEU A 332 4.42 3.02 11.63
CA LEU A 332 3.41 3.84 10.97
C LEU A 332 2.54 3.01 10.01
N LEU A 333 3.19 2.23 9.13
CA LEU A 333 2.48 1.42 8.14
C LEU A 333 1.78 0.21 8.76
N SER A 334 2.34 -0.37 9.84
CA SER A 334 1.66 -1.43 10.60
C SER A 334 0.36 -0.91 11.23
N PHE A 335 0.42 0.28 11.85
CA PHE A 335 -0.75 0.91 12.43
C PHE A 335 -1.81 1.25 11.38
N ALA A 336 -1.38 1.77 10.23
CA ALA A 336 -2.25 1.99 9.07
C ALA A 336 -2.93 0.69 8.59
N GLY A 337 -2.19 -0.43 8.57
CA GLY A 337 -2.69 -1.74 8.18
C GLY A 337 -3.86 -2.24 9.05
N VAL A 338 -3.85 -1.91 10.34
CA VAL A 338 -4.96 -2.25 11.26
C VAL A 338 -6.27 -1.60 10.79
N GLY A 339 -6.23 -0.34 10.33
CA GLY A 339 -7.40 0.34 9.76
C GLY A 339 -7.98 -0.40 8.56
N GLY A 340 -7.09 -0.83 7.65
CA GLY A 340 -7.47 -1.59 6.45
C GLY A 340 -8.01 -2.99 6.70
N ILE A 341 -7.86 -3.53 7.90
CA ILE A 341 -8.46 -4.80 8.34
C ILE A 341 -9.76 -4.55 9.10
N LEU A 342 -9.71 -3.64 10.06
CA LEU A 342 -10.81 -3.41 11.01
C LEU A 342 -12.08 -2.88 10.33
N PHE A 343 -11.95 -1.89 9.44
CA PHE A 343 -13.13 -1.25 8.86
C PHE A 343 -13.87 -2.12 7.83
N PRO A 344 -13.20 -2.81 6.88
CA PRO A 344 -13.91 -3.77 6.02
C PRO A 344 -14.62 -4.87 6.79
N TRP A 345 -14.04 -5.33 7.92
CA TRP A 345 -14.66 -6.31 8.80
C TRP A 345 -15.90 -5.74 9.52
N LEU A 346 -15.82 -4.51 10.07
CA LEU A 346 -16.96 -3.82 10.67
C LEU A 346 -18.11 -3.61 9.68
N VAL A 347 -17.79 -3.24 8.43
CA VAL A 347 -18.79 -3.11 7.36
C VAL A 347 -19.52 -4.44 7.13
N GLY A 348 -18.81 -5.57 7.14
CA GLY A 348 -19.41 -6.89 7.02
C GLY A 348 -20.39 -7.19 8.15
N ILE A 349 -19.95 -7.07 9.40
CA ILE A 349 -20.82 -7.34 10.59
C ILE A 349 -22.06 -6.46 10.60
N ILE A 350 -21.88 -5.15 10.37
CA ILE A 350 -23.00 -4.21 10.39
C ILE A 350 -23.88 -4.40 9.16
N GLY A 351 -23.28 -4.78 8.02
CA GLY A 351 -23.98 -5.12 6.80
C GLY A 351 -24.92 -6.32 6.98
N ASP A 352 -24.47 -7.37 7.67
CA ASP A 352 -25.28 -8.53 8.01
C ASP A 352 -26.42 -8.18 8.98
N ALA A 353 -26.18 -7.30 9.95
CA ALA A 353 -27.15 -6.93 10.97
C ALA A 353 -28.16 -5.87 10.52
N ALA A 354 -27.77 -4.89 9.70
CA ALA A 354 -28.56 -3.69 9.41
C ALA A 354 -28.59 -3.31 7.91
N GLY A 355 -28.17 -4.23 7.04
CA GLY A 355 -28.07 -4.02 5.60
C GLY A 355 -26.75 -3.40 5.16
N LEU A 356 -26.31 -3.76 3.94
CA LEU A 356 -24.98 -3.40 3.44
C LEU A 356 -24.77 -1.89 3.29
N ARG A 357 -25.81 -1.13 2.97
CA ARG A 357 -25.76 0.33 2.90
C ARG A 357 -25.40 0.96 4.25
N THR A 358 -25.99 0.45 5.34
CA THR A 358 -25.67 0.88 6.71
C THR A 358 -24.23 0.50 7.07
N GLY A 359 -23.81 -0.71 6.74
CA GLY A 359 -22.42 -1.14 6.89
C GLY A 359 -21.45 -0.20 6.17
N MET A 360 -21.72 0.10 4.91
CA MET A 360 -20.90 1.03 4.12
C MET A 360 -20.88 2.45 4.71
N ALA A 361 -21.98 2.92 5.31
CA ALA A 361 -22.05 4.25 5.92
C ALA A 361 -21.05 4.44 7.08
N VAL A 362 -20.65 3.37 7.77
CA VAL A 362 -19.63 3.41 8.82
C VAL A 362 -18.29 3.94 8.29
N ASN A 363 -18.00 3.73 7.02
CA ASN A 363 -16.77 4.21 6.39
C ASN A 363 -16.74 5.75 6.19
N LEU A 364 -17.83 6.47 6.47
CA LEU A 364 -17.79 7.93 6.60
C LEU A 364 -16.94 8.37 7.80
N ILE A 365 -16.86 7.57 8.86
CA ILE A 365 -16.07 7.88 10.06
C ILE A 365 -14.58 8.10 9.70
N PRO A 366 -13.87 7.17 9.06
CA PRO A 366 -12.49 7.41 8.67
C PRO A 366 -12.35 8.51 7.61
N CYS A 367 -13.29 8.67 6.67
CA CYS A 367 -13.23 9.76 5.69
C CYS A 367 -13.28 11.14 6.37
N ILE A 368 -14.17 11.34 7.35
CA ILE A 368 -14.23 12.56 8.16
C ILE A 368 -13.00 12.66 9.07
N GLY A 369 -12.55 11.54 9.62
CA GLY A 369 -11.36 11.47 10.46
C GLY A 369 -10.10 12.03 9.78
N ILE A 370 -9.89 11.75 8.48
CA ILE A 370 -8.79 12.33 7.69
C ILE A 370 -8.87 13.86 7.68
N THR A 371 -10.06 14.41 7.45
CA THR A 371 -10.27 15.87 7.44
C THR A 371 -9.92 16.49 8.79
N VAL A 372 -10.48 15.92 9.86
CA VAL A 372 -10.26 16.40 11.23
C VAL A 372 -8.78 16.34 11.61
N LEU A 373 -8.13 15.21 11.37
CA LEU A 373 -6.70 15.02 11.68
C LEU A 373 -5.80 15.96 10.87
N SER A 374 -6.14 16.20 9.60
CA SER A 374 -5.38 17.13 8.75
C SER A 374 -5.51 18.58 9.25
N VAL A 375 -6.70 18.99 9.67
CA VAL A 375 -6.94 20.32 10.26
C VAL A 375 -6.24 20.46 11.60
N LEU A 376 -6.28 19.44 12.45
CA LEU A 376 -5.53 19.39 13.71
C LEU A 376 -4.03 19.52 13.48
N MET A 377 -3.48 18.85 12.46
CA MET A 377 -2.09 18.96 12.08
C MET A 377 -1.71 20.39 11.67
N LEU A 378 -2.53 21.04 10.84
CA LEU A 378 -2.33 22.42 10.44
C LEU A 378 -2.32 23.37 11.64
N SER A 379 -3.30 23.20 12.54
CA SER A 379 -3.44 24.01 13.75
C SER A 379 -2.26 23.81 14.71
N TYR A 380 -1.82 22.56 14.91
CA TYR A 380 -0.67 22.22 15.74
C TYR A 380 0.61 22.88 15.21
N ARG A 381 0.88 22.79 13.91
CA ARG A 381 2.07 23.40 13.30
C ARG A 381 2.06 24.93 13.40
N LYS A 382 0.91 25.57 13.15
CA LYS A 382 0.77 27.01 13.31
C LYS A 382 1.07 27.46 14.74
N LYS A 383 0.56 26.73 15.76
CA LYS A 383 0.79 27.03 17.17
C LYS A 383 2.27 26.93 17.60
N HIS A 384 3.03 26.00 16.98
CA HIS A 384 4.42 25.74 17.35
C HIS A 384 5.45 26.40 16.41
N GLY A 385 5.00 27.31 15.51
CA GLY A 385 5.91 28.06 14.61
C GLY A 385 6.72 27.15 13.65
N LEU A 386 6.25 25.93 13.42
CA LEU A 386 6.89 25.00 12.50
C LEU A 386 6.59 25.49 11.08
N ARG A 387 7.64 25.90 10.33
CA ARG A 387 7.54 26.46 8.98
C ARG A 387 6.63 25.61 8.08
N GLU A 388 5.80 26.33 7.30
CA GLU A 388 4.92 25.76 6.27
C GLU A 388 5.69 25.05 5.16
#